data_e00784d538795f572ab0846221657639
#
_entry.id   e00784d538795f572ab0846221657639
#
_cell.length_a   1.000
_cell.length_b   1.000
_cell.length_c   1.000
_cell.angle_alpha   90.00
_cell.angle_beta   90.00
_cell.angle_gamma   90.00
#
_symmetry.space_group_name_H-M   'P 1'
#
loop_
_entity.id
_entity.type
_entity.pdbx_description
1 polymer ?
#
loop_
_entity_poly.entity_id
_entity_poly.type
_entity_poly.pdbx_seq_one_letter_code
_entity_poly.pdbx_strand_id
1 'polypeptide(L)'
;SIVADRALGLKMKVIAYDPFLTEEKALEIKVKKVELDELLNLSDIITLHVPLTDQTANIINSKSLKDCRDGVFIINCARGGLINEKDLKDSLDSGKVAGAAVDVYEVEPAKESIFFGMENVICTPHLGASTLEAQENVALQVADQMSDFLLTGAVSNAINMPSISASEAPILKPFVKVSEQLGLFAGQLMPLNFDEIAIDYVGDVSDYNCAPITSAAVAGVLSSTLPDINMVSAPTIARDKGIAITETKKDEHSAYESYIRINLVSKKEKFSIGGTIFSDGQPRIVQINGINLEAGLMPNMLYVTNKDVPGLIGSLGNILGDEKINIASFNLGRTGPLKDAMALIGVDKAVNENVIKEVEKLDSVVQVKSLNFNII
;
A
#
# COMPACT_ATOMS: atom_id res chain seq x y z
N SER A 1 8.62 -4.99 -24.42
CA SER A 1 8.59 -6.38 -24.99
C SER A 1 7.80 -6.47 -26.28
N ILE A 2 6.58 -5.91 -26.41
CA ILE A 2 5.74 -6.02 -27.63
C ILE A 2 6.45 -5.48 -28.87
N VAL A 3 7.04 -4.28 -28.81
CA VAL A 3 7.79 -3.70 -29.96
C VAL A 3 8.99 -4.58 -30.32
N ALA A 4 9.70 -5.11 -29.34
CA ALA A 4 10.81 -6.03 -29.57
C ALA A 4 10.34 -7.30 -30.32
N ASP A 5 9.23 -7.91 -29.89
CA ASP A 5 8.64 -9.08 -30.56
C ASP A 5 8.26 -8.78 -32.02
N ARG A 6 7.64 -7.62 -32.29
CA ARG A 6 7.28 -7.21 -33.64
C ARG A 6 8.51 -6.95 -34.54
N ALA A 7 9.55 -6.29 -33.99
CA ALA A 7 10.81 -6.05 -34.69
C ALA A 7 11.53 -7.36 -35.01
N LEU A 8 11.58 -8.31 -34.07
CA LEU A 8 12.12 -9.66 -34.31
C LEU A 8 11.33 -10.41 -35.40
N GLY A 9 10.00 -10.29 -35.40
CA GLY A 9 9.13 -10.84 -36.42
C GLY A 9 9.48 -10.31 -37.84
N LEU A 10 9.90 -9.05 -37.92
CA LEU A 10 10.42 -8.42 -39.14
C LEU A 10 11.90 -8.77 -39.43
N LYS A 11 12.48 -9.71 -38.65
CA LYS A 11 13.89 -10.16 -38.74
C LYS A 11 14.92 -9.06 -38.45
N MET A 12 14.54 -8.04 -37.68
CA MET A 12 15.48 -7.03 -37.19
C MET A 12 16.33 -7.60 -36.06
N LYS A 13 17.55 -7.09 -35.90
CA LYS A 13 18.37 -7.35 -34.74
C LYS A 13 17.97 -6.39 -33.65
N VAL A 14 17.48 -6.89 -32.53
CA VAL A 14 17.00 -6.07 -31.41
C VAL A 14 18.00 -6.07 -30.26
N ILE A 15 18.44 -4.89 -29.86
CA ILE A 15 19.22 -4.65 -28.65
C ILE A 15 18.39 -3.78 -27.70
N ALA A 16 18.58 -3.94 -26.39
CA ALA A 16 17.82 -3.21 -25.40
C ALA A 16 18.70 -2.72 -24.24
N TYR A 17 18.46 -1.49 -23.83
CA TYR A 17 18.96 -0.92 -22.59
C TYR A 17 17.78 -0.68 -21.64
N ASP A 18 17.85 -1.29 -20.45
CA ASP A 18 16.93 -1.07 -19.34
C ASP A 18 17.67 -1.46 -18.05
N PRO A 19 17.82 -0.56 -17.07
CA PRO A 19 18.49 -0.87 -15.80
C PRO A 19 17.88 -2.06 -15.04
N PHE A 20 16.61 -2.35 -15.27
CA PHE A 20 15.88 -3.41 -14.59
C PHE A 20 15.78 -4.70 -15.42
N LEU A 21 16.25 -4.72 -16.63
CA LEU A 21 16.25 -5.91 -17.48
C LEU A 21 17.33 -6.89 -17.01
N THR A 22 16.92 -8.09 -16.57
CA THR A 22 17.87 -9.17 -16.27
C THR A 22 18.32 -9.89 -17.53
N GLU A 23 19.49 -10.54 -17.48
CA GLU A 23 19.97 -11.37 -18.60
C GLU A 23 18.99 -12.50 -18.95
N GLU A 24 18.40 -13.14 -17.95
CA GLU A 24 17.40 -14.19 -18.14
C GLU A 24 16.20 -13.67 -18.92
N LYS A 25 15.68 -12.50 -18.53
CA LYS A 25 14.53 -11.89 -19.20
C LYS A 25 14.87 -11.43 -20.61
N ALA A 26 16.06 -10.92 -20.84
CA ALA A 26 16.54 -10.56 -22.17
C ALA A 26 16.61 -11.77 -23.10
N LEU A 27 17.10 -12.91 -22.61
CA LEU A 27 17.10 -14.18 -23.34
C LEU A 27 15.69 -14.68 -23.66
N GLU A 28 14.78 -14.62 -22.68
CA GLU A 28 13.37 -15.03 -22.86
C GLU A 28 12.69 -14.26 -24.00
N ILE A 29 12.87 -12.93 -24.03
CA ILE A 29 12.29 -12.07 -25.07
C ILE A 29 13.19 -11.95 -26.32
N LYS A 30 14.29 -12.72 -26.39
CA LYS A 30 15.20 -12.84 -27.54
C LYS A 30 15.85 -11.52 -27.96
N VAL A 31 16.17 -10.64 -27.02
CA VAL A 31 16.91 -9.40 -27.25
C VAL A 31 18.31 -9.48 -26.63
N LYS A 32 19.27 -8.75 -27.19
CA LYS A 32 20.58 -8.59 -26.55
C LYS A 32 20.52 -7.39 -25.62
N LYS A 33 20.76 -7.61 -24.31
CA LYS A 33 20.94 -6.52 -23.35
C LYS A 33 22.28 -5.83 -23.63
N VAL A 34 22.30 -4.50 -23.59
CA VAL A 34 23.50 -3.68 -23.79
C VAL A 34 23.45 -2.45 -22.88
N GLU A 35 24.59 -1.77 -22.71
CA GLU A 35 24.65 -0.47 -22.07
C GLU A 35 24.15 0.64 -23.02
N LEU A 36 23.78 1.79 -22.45
CA LEU A 36 23.19 2.90 -23.23
C LEU A 36 24.14 3.38 -24.35
N ASP A 37 25.42 3.55 -24.05
CA ASP A 37 26.42 3.99 -25.03
C ASP A 37 26.55 2.99 -26.18
N GLU A 38 26.51 1.67 -25.89
CA GLU A 38 26.53 0.63 -26.92
C GLU A 38 25.27 0.67 -27.78
N LEU A 39 24.09 0.90 -27.15
CA LEU A 39 22.82 1.04 -27.86
C LEU A 39 22.89 2.19 -28.86
N LEU A 40 23.31 3.39 -28.42
CA LEU A 40 23.40 4.58 -29.26
C LEU A 40 24.33 4.33 -30.46
N ASN A 41 25.51 3.76 -30.21
CA ASN A 41 26.52 3.51 -31.24
C ASN A 41 26.15 2.46 -32.30
N LEU A 42 25.28 1.49 -31.93
CA LEU A 42 24.98 0.35 -32.81
C LEU A 42 23.64 0.44 -33.53
N SER A 43 22.73 1.29 -33.04
CA SER A 43 21.36 1.32 -33.56
C SER A 43 21.21 2.09 -34.86
N ASP A 44 20.46 1.52 -35.80
CA ASP A 44 19.96 2.19 -36.98
C ASP A 44 18.60 2.89 -36.68
N ILE A 45 17.84 2.35 -35.72
CA ILE A 45 16.56 2.89 -35.21
C ILE A 45 16.56 2.84 -33.71
N ILE A 46 16.24 3.94 -33.04
CA ILE A 46 16.09 4.02 -31.60
C ILE A 46 14.65 4.35 -31.28
N THR A 47 14.02 3.55 -30.41
CA THR A 47 12.66 3.80 -29.92
C THR A 47 12.63 3.86 -28.40
N LEU A 48 11.95 4.87 -27.84
CA LEU A 48 11.92 5.14 -26.40
C LEU A 48 10.66 4.54 -25.78
N HIS A 49 10.82 3.87 -24.61
CA HIS A 49 9.74 3.23 -23.86
C HIS A 49 9.92 3.41 -22.34
N VAL A 50 10.59 4.45 -21.92
CA VAL A 50 10.89 4.75 -20.51
C VAL A 50 9.96 5.84 -19.97
N PRO A 51 9.67 5.88 -18.65
CA PRO A 51 8.98 7.02 -18.03
C PRO A 51 9.88 8.26 -18.02
N LEU A 52 9.29 9.44 -17.94
CA LEU A 52 10.04 10.66 -17.68
C LEU A 52 10.37 10.74 -16.18
N THR A 53 11.66 10.79 -15.87
CA THR A 53 12.24 10.94 -14.54
C THR A 53 13.45 11.86 -14.62
N ASP A 54 14.01 12.28 -13.50
CA ASP A 54 15.24 13.09 -13.48
C ASP A 54 16.40 12.40 -14.20
N GLN A 55 16.43 11.06 -14.22
CA GLN A 55 17.47 10.25 -14.89
C GLN A 55 17.23 10.09 -16.40
N THR A 56 15.99 10.13 -16.85
CA THR A 56 15.62 9.93 -18.25
C THR A 56 15.28 11.22 -18.98
N ALA A 57 15.17 12.35 -18.27
CA ALA A 57 14.96 13.66 -18.87
C ALA A 57 16.12 13.98 -19.82
N ASN A 58 15.75 14.31 -21.08
CA ASN A 58 16.70 14.58 -22.16
C ASN A 58 17.73 13.45 -22.34
N ILE A 59 17.34 12.19 -22.20
CA ILE A 59 18.23 11.05 -22.46
C ILE A 59 18.73 11.07 -23.92
N ILE A 60 17.92 11.61 -24.83
CA ILE A 60 18.32 11.96 -26.20
C ILE A 60 18.56 13.48 -26.25
N ASN A 61 19.82 13.86 -26.40
CA ASN A 61 20.30 15.23 -26.44
C ASN A 61 21.48 15.36 -27.40
N SER A 62 22.08 16.55 -27.54
CA SER A 62 23.18 16.80 -28.44
C SER A 62 24.39 15.89 -28.23
N LYS A 63 24.66 15.44 -27.01
CA LYS A 63 25.76 14.52 -26.72
C LYS A 63 25.41 13.10 -27.17
N SER A 64 24.27 12.54 -26.75
CA SER A 64 23.85 11.21 -27.14
C SER A 64 23.62 11.07 -28.64
N LEU A 65 23.13 12.13 -29.31
CA LEU A 65 22.95 12.14 -30.75
C LEU A 65 24.28 12.12 -31.53
N LYS A 66 25.35 12.72 -30.98
CA LYS A 66 26.71 12.61 -31.58
C LYS A 66 27.22 11.17 -31.56
N ASP A 67 26.90 10.42 -30.51
CA ASP A 67 27.33 9.03 -30.32
C ASP A 67 26.50 8.06 -31.20
N CYS A 68 25.37 8.49 -31.76
CA CYS A 68 24.55 7.69 -32.67
C CYS A 68 25.25 7.51 -34.03
N ARG A 69 24.80 6.51 -34.77
CA ARG A 69 25.16 6.35 -36.18
C ARG A 69 24.63 7.50 -37.03
N ASP A 70 25.35 7.85 -38.09
CA ASP A 70 24.85 8.77 -39.09
C ASP A 70 23.66 8.14 -39.80
N GLY A 71 22.59 8.90 -39.94
CA GLY A 71 21.35 8.43 -40.56
C GLY A 71 20.44 7.62 -39.66
N VAL A 72 20.64 7.68 -38.34
CA VAL A 72 19.76 7.02 -37.35
C VAL A 72 18.32 7.57 -37.41
N PHE A 73 17.34 6.72 -37.13
CA PHE A 73 15.94 7.13 -36.92
C PHE A 73 15.60 7.15 -35.45
N ILE A 74 14.88 8.19 -35.00
CA ILE A 74 14.49 8.36 -33.59
C ILE A 74 12.95 8.30 -33.47
N ILE A 75 12.43 7.45 -32.58
CA ILE A 75 10.98 7.29 -32.37
C ILE A 75 10.68 7.53 -30.88
N ASN A 76 9.75 8.46 -30.60
CA ASN A 76 9.26 8.72 -29.26
C ASN A 76 7.73 8.73 -29.23
N CYS A 77 7.17 7.61 -28.76
CA CYS A 77 5.75 7.45 -28.41
C CYS A 77 5.59 7.18 -26.89
N ALA A 78 6.57 7.60 -26.06
CA ALA A 78 6.56 7.33 -24.63
C ALA A 78 6.13 8.57 -23.83
N ARG A 79 7.03 9.55 -23.69
CA ARG A 79 6.78 10.81 -22.94
C ARG A 79 7.52 11.97 -23.57
N GLY A 80 6.90 13.16 -23.54
CA GLY A 80 7.60 14.42 -23.82
C GLY A 80 8.71 14.65 -22.79
N GLY A 81 9.75 15.42 -23.18
CA GLY A 81 10.92 15.68 -22.32
C GLY A 81 11.97 14.57 -22.25
N LEU A 82 11.73 13.40 -22.86
CA LEU A 82 12.77 12.37 -23.03
C LEU A 82 13.79 12.75 -24.09
N ILE A 83 13.40 13.55 -25.05
CA ILE A 83 14.23 14.10 -26.13
C ILE A 83 14.32 15.61 -25.94
N ASN A 84 15.51 16.17 -26.00
CA ASN A 84 15.67 17.60 -26.18
C ASN A 84 15.25 17.96 -27.64
N GLU A 85 14.09 18.60 -27.77
CA GLU A 85 13.48 18.85 -29.07
C GLU A 85 14.38 19.69 -29.98
N LYS A 86 15.07 20.70 -29.40
CA LYS A 86 16.00 21.56 -30.14
C LYS A 86 17.20 20.77 -30.68
N ASP A 87 17.83 19.94 -29.84
CA ASP A 87 18.98 19.12 -30.23
C ASP A 87 18.61 18.10 -31.32
N LEU A 88 17.42 17.51 -31.23
CA LEU A 88 16.89 16.62 -32.25
C LEU A 88 16.68 17.36 -33.56
N LYS A 89 16.06 18.56 -33.52
CA LYS A 89 15.85 19.39 -34.72
C LYS A 89 17.18 19.74 -35.40
N ASP A 90 18.17 20.20 -34.63
CA ASP A 90 19.50 20.55 -35.17
C ASP A 90 20.18 19.32 -35.83
N SER A 91 19.96 18.12 -35.27
CA SER A 91 20.48 16.85 -35.82
C SER A 91 19.74 16.39 -37.06
N LEU A 92 18.43 16.66 -37.16
CA LEU A 92 17.63 16.43 -38.40
C LEU A 92 18.05 17.38 -39.50
N ASP A 93 18.23 18.65 -39.19
CA ASP A 93 18.65 19.68 -40.18
C ASP A 93 20.06 19.40 -40.71
N SER A 94 20.95 18.86 -39.91
CA SER A 94 22.31 18.48 -40.31
C SER A 94 22.40 17.14 -41.06
N GLY A 95 21.34 16.34 -41.06
CA GLY A 95 21.32 14.99 -41.63
C GLY A 95 21.96 13.91 -40.75
N LYS A 96 22.40 14.25 -39.54
CA LYS A 96 22.88 13.27 -38.55
C LYS A 96 21.78 12.28 -38.18
N VAL A 97 20.55 12.77 -38.01
CA VAL A 97 19.33 11.99 -37.86
C VAL A 97 18.60 12.01 -39.20
N ALA A 98 18.33 10.85 -39.79
CA ALA A 98 17.67 10.74 -41.08
C ALA A 98 16.17 11.10 -40.99
N GLY A 99 15.53 10.74 -39.89
CA GLY A 99 14.14 11.04 -39.64
C GLY A 99 13.71 10.73 -38.21
N ALA A 100 12.59 11.31 -37.84
CA ALA A 100 12.00 11.05 -36.51
C ALA A 100 10.48 10.82 -36.58
N ALA A 101 9.95 10.12 -35.57
CA ALA A 101 8.52 10.01 -35.31
C ALA A 101 8.24 10.38 -33.86
N VAL A 102 7.39 11.38 -33.66
CA VAL A 102 7.04 11.89 -32.34
C VAL A 102 5.53 11.92 -32.15
N ASP A 103 5.07 11.26 -31.09
CA ASP A 103 3.66 11.25 -30.65
C ASP A 103 3.47 12.09 -29.38
N VAL A 104 4.57 12.52 -28.76
CA VAL A 104 4.62 13.20 -27.45
C VAL A 104 5.56 14.40 -27.50
N TYR A 105 5.26 15.46 -26.74
CA TYR A 105 5.94 16.75 -26.79
C TYR A 105 6.26 17.28 -25.39
N GLU A 106 7.22 18.22 -25.29
CA GLU A 106 7.54 18.88 -24.02
C GLU A 106 6.33 19.66 -23.46
N VAL A 107 5.50 20.22 -24.36
CA VAL A 107 4.26 20.91 -23.99
C VAL A 107 3.08 20.26 -24.69
N GLU A 108 2.13 19.75 -23.92
CA GLU A 108 0.92 19.11 -24.42
C GLU A 108 -0.36 19.80 -23.91
N PRO A 109 -1.43 19.95 -24.75
CA PRO A 109 -1.49 19.59 -26.15
C PRO A 109 -0.62 20.48 -27.04
N ALA A 110 0.14 19.88 -27.95
CA ALA A 110 1.03 20.60 -28.87
C ALA A 110 0.22 21.35 -29.91
N LYS A 111 0.04 22.66 -29.73
CA LYS A 111 -0.55 23.56 -30.73
C LYS A 111 0.48 24.04 -31.73
N GLU A 112 1.71 24.16 -31.30
CA GLU A 112 2.89 24.56 -32.08
C GLU A 112 4.04 23.64 -31.68
N SER A 113 4.85 23.24 -32.67
CA SER A 113 6.08 22.46 -32.45
C SER A 113 7.10 22.80 -33.51
N ILE A 114 8.38 22.78 -33.14
CA ILE A 114 9.51 22.98 -34.03
C ILE A 114 9.63 21.88 -35.11
N PHE A 115 8.91 20.77 -34.91
CA PHE A 115 8.87 19.64 -35.85
C PHE A 115 7.78 19.77 -36.92
N PHE A 116 6.79 20.64 -36.73
CA PHE A 116 5.68 20.74 -37.65
C PHE A 116 6.13 21.30 -39.02
N GLY A 117 5.77 20.57 -40.07
CA GLY A 117 6.14 20.92 -41.44
C GLY A 117 7.51 20.40 -41.90
N MET A 118 8.27 19.67 -41.05
CA MET A 118 9.49 18.99 -41.47
C MET A 118 9.16 17.73 -42.28
N GLU A 119 9.74 17.58 -43.47
CA GLU A 119 9.46 16.45 -44.37
C GLU A 119 9.95 15.10 -43.82
N ASN A 120 10.98 15.13 -42.98
CA ASN A 120 11.60 13.95 -42.39
C ASN A 120 11.11 13.66 -40.97
N VAL A 121 10.01 14.30 -40.52
CA VAL A 121 9.42 14.04 -39.19
C VAL A 121 7.93 13.69 -39.31
N ILE A 122 7.53 12.60 -38.68
CA ILE A 122 6.13 12.22 -38.51
C ILE A 122 5.69 12.71 -37.14
N CYS A 123 4.64 13.55 -37.13
CA CYS A 123 4.06 14.09 -35.90
C CYS A 123 2.64 13.60 -35.72
N THR A 124 2.31 13.10 -34.51
CA THR A 124 0.95 12.69 -34.11
C THR A 124 0.58 13.36 -32.80
N PRO A 125 -0.72 13.64 -32.51
CA PRO A 125 -1.13 14.40 -31.34
C PRO A 125 -1.39 13.51 -30.11
N HIS A 126 -0.40 12.71 -29.68
CA HIS A 126 -0.47 11.80 -28.54
C HIS A 126 -1.61 10.76 -28.70
N LEU A 127 -1.55 9.98 -29.77
CA LEU A 127 -2.59 9.02 -30.17
C LEU A 127 -2.50 7.66 -29.49
N GLY A 128 -1.45 7.35 -28.72
CA GLY A 128 -1.20 6.00 -28.18
C GLY A 128 -2.38 5.38 -27.46
N ALA A 129 -3.16 6.17 -26.69
CA ALA A 129 -4.36 5.73 -26.00
C ALA A 129 -5.69 6.13 -26.68
N SER A 130 -5.64 6.77 -27.85
CA SER A 130 -6.80 7.34 -28.53
C SER A 130 -7.27 6.53 -29.73
N THR A 131 -6.66 5.36 -29.99
CA THR A 131 -7.15 4.42 -31.01
C THR A 131 -8.42 3.72 -30.53
N LEU A 132 -9.32 3.34 -31.45
CA LEU A 132 -10.54 2.59 -31.11
C LEU A 132 -10.21 1.31 -30.32
N GLU A 133 -9.18 0.57 -30.73
CA GLU A 133 -8.72 -0.64 -30.04
C GLU A 133 -8.24 -0.35 -28.61
N ALA A 134 -7.47 0.72 -28.41
CA ALA A 134 -7.01 1.09 -27.08
C ALA A 134 -8.17 1.49 -26.17
N GLN A 135 -9.13 2.26 -26.67
CA GLN A 135 -10.32 2.68 -25.92
C GLN A 135 -11.20 1.49 -25.52
N GLU A 136 -11.44 0.54 -26.43
CA GLU A 136 -12.18 -0.68 -26.14
C GLU A 136 -11.47 -1.53 -25.09
N ASN A 137 -10.16 -1.77 -25.25
CA ASN A 137 -9.38 -2.56 -24.31
C ASN A 137 -9.33 -1.93 -22.90
N VAL A 138 -9.15 -0.61 -22.82
CA VAL A 138 -9.15 0.10 -21.53
C VAL A 138 -10.53 0.04 -20.89
N ALA A 139 -11.61 0.22 -21.66
CA ALA A 139 -12.97 0.14 -21.13
C ALA A 139 -13.28 -1.26 -20.57
N LEU A 140 -12.90 -2.32 -21.26
CA LEU A 140 -13.05 -3.71 -20.80
C LEU A 140 -12.23 -3.96 -19.54
N GLN A 141 -10.95 -3.57 -19.51
CA GLN A 141 -10.11 -3.73 -18.34
C GLN A 141 -10.65 -3.00 -17.10
N VAL A 142 -11.14 -1.77 -17.26
CA VAL A 142 -11.73 -1.02 -16.16
C VAL A 142 -13.01 -1.70 -15.66
N ALA A 143 -13.86 -2.19 -16.58
CA ALA A 143 -15.07 -2.91 -16.21
C ALA A 143 -14.77 -4.19 -15.43
N ASP A 144 -13.77 -4.97 -15.88
CA ASP A 144 -13.32 -6.18 -15.19
C ASP A 144 -12.77 -5.87 -13.80
N GLN A 145 -11.89 -4.87 -13.68
CA GLN A 145 -11.32 -4.45 -12.41
C GLN A 145 -12.37 -3.93 -11.42
N MET A 146 -13.36 -3.17 -11.90
CA MET A 146 -14.48 -2.73 -11.07
C MET A 146 -15.35 -3.90 -10.63
N SER A 147 -15.62 -4.85 -11.51
CA SER A 147 -16.37 -6.07 -11.19
C SER A 147 -15.65 -6.91 -10.14
N ASP A 148 -14.35 -7.12 -10.30
CA ASP A 148 -13.53 -7.84 -9.33
C ASP A 148 -13.55 -7.16 -7.96
N PHE A 149 -13.41 -5.83 -7.93
CA PHE A 149 -13.48 -5.08 -6.68
C PHE A 149 -14.85 -5.22 -5.99
N LEU A 150 -15.94 -5.07 -6.73
CA LEU A 150 -17.29 -5.15 -6.17
C LEU A 150 -17.66 -6.57 -5.71
N LEU A 151 -17.23 -7.59 -6.42
CA LEU A 151 -17.56 -8.98 -6.12
C LEU A 151 -16.65 -9.60 -5.05
N THR A 152 -15.35 -9.32 -5.10
CA THR A 152 -14.35 -10.01 -4.27
C THR A 152 -13.60 -9.08 -3.32
N GLY A 153 -13.58 -7.77 -3.61
CA GLY A 153 -12.72 -6.80 -2.94
C GLY A 153 -11.30 -6.76 -3.48
N ALA A 154 -11.02 -7.44 -4.61
CA ALA A 154 -9.73 -7.37 -5.27
C ALA A 154 -9.42 -5.96 -5.76
N VAL A 155 -8.18 -5.52 -5.59
CA VAL A 155 -7.69 -4.21 -6.05
C VAL A 155 -6.53 -4.46 -7.00
N SER A 156 -6.76 -4.30 -8.29
CA SER A 156 -5.72 -4.43 -9.31
C SER A 156 -5.45 -3.08 -9.98
N ASN A 157 -4.16 -2.81 -10.22
CA ASN A 157 -3.70 -1.59 -10.92
C ASN A 157 -4.15 -0.26 -10.29
N ALA A 158 -4.48 -0.20 -9.00
CA ALA A 158 -4.75 1.05 -8.33
C ALA A 158 -3.47 1.90 -8.23
N ILE A 159 -3.59 3.21 -8.47
CA ILE A 159 -2.44 4.14 -8.45
C ILE A 159 -2.02 4.48 -7.03
N ASN A 160 -2.97 4.56 -6.13
CA ASN A 160 -2.82 5.11 -4.77
C ASN A 160 -3.11 4.10 -3.66
N MET A 161 -3.23 2.82 -4.01
CA MET A 161 -3.55 1.74 -3.06
C MET A 161 -2.76 0.48 -3.42
N PRO A 162 -2.26 -0.29 -2.44
CA PRO A 162 -1.61 -1.57 -2.69
C PRO A 162 -2.53 -2.54 -3.43
N SER A 163 -1.98 -3.27 -4.39
CA SER A 163 -2.74 -4.24 -5.17
C SER A 163 -3.02 -5.51 -4.34
N ILE A 164 -4.23 -6.04 -4.50
CA ILE A 164 -4.69 -7.34 -3.98
C ILE A 164 -5.27 -8.10 -5.18
N SER A 165 -4.68 -9.23 -5.53
CA SER A 165 -5.20 -10.05 -6.64
C SER A 165 -6.56 -10.68 -6.28
N ALA A 166 -7.34 -11.05 -7.30
CA ALA A 166 -8.63 -11.71 -7.09
C ALA A 166 -8.51 -13.06 -6.35
N SER A 167 -7.38 -13.75 -6.49
CA SER A 167 -7.09 -15.01 -5.77
C SER A 167 -6.71 -14.77 -4.31
N GLU A 168 -6.06 -13.66 -3.99
CA GLU A 168 -5.64 -13.31 -2.62
C GLU A 168 -6.72 -12.58 -1.82
N ALA A 169 -7.62 -11.87 -2.48
CA ALA A 169 -8.64 -11.06 -1.82
C ALA A 169 -9.50 -11.82 -0.78
N PRO A 170 -9.99 -13.04 -1.05
CA PRO A 170 -10.73 -13.82 -0.06
C PRO A 170 -9.92 -14.16 1.19
N ILE A 171 -8.61 -14.37 1.04
CA ILE A 171 -7.67 -14.72 2.12
C ILE A 171 -7.30 -13.46 2.91
N LEU A 172 -6.96 -12.37 2.22
CA LEU A 172 -6.45 -11.16 2.86
C LEU A 172 -7.55 -10.28 3.48
N LYS A 173 -8.78 -10.29 2.95
CA LYS A 173 -9.89 -9.47 3.45
C LYS A 173 -10.15 -9.62 4.96
N PRO A 174 -10.17 -10.83 5.56
CA PRO A 174 -10.28 -10.98 7.00
C PRO A 174 -9.11 -10.34 7.76
N PHE A 175 -7.87 -10.48 7.23
CA PHE A 175 -6.68 -9.88 7.86
C PHE A 175 -6.67 -8.36 7.75
N VAL A 176 -7.13 -7.78 6.66
CA VAL A 176 -7.34 -6.34 6.52
C VAL A 176 -8.32 -5.85 7.59
N LYS A 177 -9.46 -6.54 7.74
CA LYS A 177 -10.48 -6.19 8.74
C LYS A 177 -9.94 -6.29 10.17
N VAL A 178 -9.27 -7.38 10.53
CA VAL A 178 -8.71 -7.51 11.90
C VAL A 178 -7.65 -6.45 12.17
N SER A 179 -6.80 -6.13 11.20
CA SER A 179 -5.75 -5.13 11.37
C SER A 179 -6.29 -3.72 11.56
N GLU A 180 -7.33 -3.35 10.80
CA GLU A 180 -8.04 -2.09 11.01
C GLU A 180 -8.62 -2.00 12.43
N GLN A 181 -9.26 -3.06 12.89
CA GLN A 181 -9.87 -3.14 14.24
C GLN A 181 -8.83 -3.11 15.35
N LEU A 182 -7.72 -3.85 15.22
CA LEU A 182 -6.60 -3.80 16.16
C LEU A 182 -5.97 -2.40 16.19
N GLY A 183 -5.82 -1.79 15.03
CA GLY A 183 -5.34 -0.41 14.90
C GLY A 183 -6.24 0.58 15.62
N LEU A 184 -7.54 0.52 15.39
CA LEU A 184 -8.53 1.38 16.06
C LEU A 184 -8.52 1.17 17.57
N PHE A 185 -8.37 -0.06 18.04
CA PHE A 185 -8.21 -0.36 19.46
C PHE A 185 -6.98 0.33 20.05
N ALA A 186 -5.83 0.13 19.43
CA ALA A 186 -4.57 0.71 19.87
C ALA A 186 -4.61 2.25 19.87
N GLY A 187 -5.15 2.85 18.80
CA GLY A 187 -5.27 4.29 18.67
C GLY A 187 -6.16 4.94 19.72
N GLN A 188 -7.24 4.29 20.15
CA GLN A 188 -8.10 4.78 21.24
C GLN A 188 -7.39 4.76 22.61
N LEU A 189 -6.48 3.81 22.82
CA LEU A 189 -5.72 3.73 24.07
C LEU A 189 -4.51 4.68 24.10
N MET A 190 -3.92 4.96 22.94
CA MET A 190 -2.70 5.75 22.82
C MET A 190 -2.85 6.83 21.72
N PRO A 191 -3.76 7.81 21.90
CA PRO A 191 -4.12 8.76 20.85
C PRO A 191 -2.94 9.68 20.49
N LEU A 192 -2.35 9.48 19.30
CA LEU A 192 -1.24 10.27 18.69
C LEU A 192 -0.03 10.54 19.61
N ASN A 193 0.20 9.67 20.60
CA ASN A 193 1.33 9.79 21.53
C ASN A 193 2.40 8.72 21.27
N PHE A 194 2.75 8.55 19.97
CA PHE A 194 3.74 7.55 19.53
C PHE A 194 4.52 8.09 18.32
N ASP A 195 5.75 7.63 18.20
CA ASP A 195 6.68 8.00 17.13
C ASP A 195 6.71 6.91 16.02
N GLU A 196 6.22 5.70 16.33
CA GLU A 196 6.31 4.55 15.43
C GLU A 196 5.06 3.64 15.55
N ILE A 197 4.61 3.13 14.41
CA ILE A 197 3.67 2.02 14.27
C ILE A 197 4.46 0.84 13.71
N ALA A 198 4.81 -0.14 14.55
CA ALA A 198 5.50 -1.36 14.13
C ALA A 198 4.50 -2.52 14.03
N ILE A 199 4.51 -3.22 12.90
CA ILE A 199 3.58 -4.31 12.62
C ILE A 199 4.37 -5.59 12.40
N ASP A 200 4.08 -6.62 13.20
CA ASP A 200 4.66 -7.94 13.06
C ASP A 200 3.64 -8.87 12.39
N TYR A 201 4.05 -9.53 11.31
CA TYR A 201 3.34 -10.59 10.61
C TYR A 201 4.02 -11.92 10.91
N VAL A 202 3.28 -12.86 11.49
CA VAL A 202 3.82 -14.16 11.92
C VAL A 202 2.99 -15.29 11.34
N GLY A 203 3.65 -16.32 10.82
CA GLY A 203 3.03 -17.47 10.16
C GLY A 203 2.59 -17.15 8.72
N ASP A 204 1.62 -17.91 8.20
CA ASP A 204 1.23 -17.92 6.78
C ASP A 204 0.89 -16.54 6.20
N VAL A 205 0.38 -15.61 7.01
CA VAL A 205 0.11 -14.24 6.56
C VAL A 205 1.36 -13.51 6.09
N SER A 206 2.54 -13.91 6.56
CA SER A 206 3.82 -13.30 6.17
C SER A 206 4.21 -13.59 4.72
N ASP A 207 3.66 -14.64 4.11
CA ASP A 207 3.95 -15.03 2.72
C ASP A 207 3.22 -14.15 1.69
N TYR A 208 2.19 -13.43 2.13
CA TYR A 208 1.39 -12.59 1.26
C TYR A 208 1.93 -11.15 1.16
N ASN A 209 1.33 -10.38 0.25
CA ASN A 209 1.53 -8.93 0.21
C ASN A 209 0.85 -8.27 1.42
N CYS A 210 1.63 -7.93 2.44
CA CYS A 210 1.11 -7.34 3.67
C CYS A 210 0.78 -5.83 3.56
N ALA A 211 1.16 -5.15 2.48
CA ALA A 211 0.95 -3.71 2.35
C ALA A 211 -0.51 -3.26 2.52
N PRO A 212 -1.54 -3.98 2.03
CA PRO A 212 -2.93 -3.65 2.32
C PRO A 212 -3.30 -3.79 3.80
N ILE A 213 -2.74 -4.79 4.47
CA ILE A 213 -2.94 -5.05 5.91
C ILE A 213 -2.29 -3.94 6.75
N THR A 214 -1.06 -3.55 6.39
CA THR A 214 -0.37 -2.37 6.98
C THR A 214 -1.20 -1.11 6.83
N SER A 215 -1.69 -0.83 5.62
CA SER A 215 -2.49 0.36 5.36
C SER A 215 -3.77 0.40 6.20
N ALA A 216 -4.43 -0.75 6.39
CA ALA A 216 -5.60 -0.89 7.25
C ALA A 216 -5.27 -0.67 8.72
N ALA A 217 -4.17 -1.27 9.21
CA ALA A 217 -3.70 -1.08 10.58
C ALA A 217 -3.43 0.40 10.88
N VAL A 218 -2.70 1.09 10.00
CA VAL A 218 -2.38 2.52 10.13
C VAL A 218 -3.65 3.37 10.08
N ALA A 219 -4.59 3.06 9.17
CA ALA A 219 -5.87 3.74 9.10
C ALA A 219 -6.65 3.58 10.41
N GLY A 220 -6.74 2.37 10.94
CA GLY A 220 -7.37 2.09 12.24
C GLY A 220 -6.74 2.89 13.37
N VAL A 221 -5.41 2.88 13.49
CA VAL A 221 -4.69 3.63 14.54
C VAL A 221 -5.02 5.12 14.49
N LEU A 222 -4.97 5.72 13.31
CA LEU A 222 -5.15 7.16 13.15
C LEU A 222 -6.62 7.60 13.20
N SER A 223 -7.56 6.73 12.85
CA SER A 223 -9.00 7.04 12.82
C SER A 223 -9.59 7.42 14.18
N SER A 224 -8.93 6.99 15.27
CA SER A 224 -9.33 7.39 16.64
C SER A 224 -9.23 8.90 16.89
N THR A 225 -8.41 9.61 16.11
CA THR A 225 -8.09 11.04 16.34
C THR A 225 -8.32 11.89 15.10
N LEU A 226 -8.23 11.30 13.91
CA LEU A 226 -8.35 12.01 12.64
C LEU A 226 -9.64 11.56 11.93
N PRO A 227 -10.61 12.47 11.71
CA PRO A 227 -11.79 12.15 10.92
C PRO A 227 -11.42 11.89 9.46
N ASP A 228 -12.24 11.11 8.77
CA ASP A 228 -12.18 10.83 7.32
C ASP A 228 -10.89 10.17 6.83
N ILE A 229 -10.13 9.53 7.73
CA ILE A 229 -8.94 8.76 7.35
C ILE A 229 -9.34 7.38 6.79
N ASN A 230 -8.60 6.93 5.78
CA ASN A 230 -8.82 5.63 5.16
C ASN A 230 -7.49 4.96 4.78
N MET A 231 -7.54 3.73 4.30
CA MET A 231 -6.36 2.94 3.94
C MET A 231 -5.46 3.60 2.88
N VAL A 232 -6.02 4.48 2.03
CA VAL A 232 -5.27 5.18 0.99
C VAL A 232 -4.46 6.34 1.58
N SER A 233 -5.12 7.17 2.40
CA SER A 233 -4.53 8.39 2.96
C SER A 233 -3.65 8.14 4.19
N ALA A 234 -3.96 7.11 4.98
CA ALA A 234 -3.33 6.87 6.28
C ALA A 234 -1.79 6.74 6.25
N PRO A 235 -1.17 5.97 5.36
CA PRO A 235 0.29 5.83 5.33
C PRO A 235 1.00 7.16 5.00
N THR A 236 0.41 7.98 4.14
CA THR A 236 0.96 9.30 3.79
C THR A 236 0.82 10.27 4.96
N ILE A 237 -0.36 10.33 5.58
CA ILE A 237 -0.62 11.19 6.75
C ILE A 237 0.28 10.80 7.93
N ALA A 238 0.50 9.50 8.18
CA ALA A 238 1.45 9.05 9.20
C ALA A 238 2.85 9.59 8.95
N ARG A 239 3.34 9.47 7.71
CA ARG A 239 4.65 9.97 7.31
C ARG A 239 4.76 11.49 7.45
N ASP A 240 3.75 12.23 7.02
CA ASP A 240 3.71 13.71 7.13
C ASP A 240 3.71 14.17 8.60
N LYS A 241 3.17 13.35 9.50
CA LYS A 241 3.23 13.59 10.95
C LYS A 241 4.52 13.11 11.61
N GLY A 242 5.47 12.57 10.84
CA GLY A 242 6.75 12.06 11.36
C GLY A 242 6.62 10.71 12.08
N ILE A 243 5.52 9.97 11.88
CA ILE A 243 5.31 8.64 12.46
C ILE A 243 5.94 7.60 11.54
N ALA A 244 6.92 6.86 12.03
CA ALA A 244 7.54 5.75 11.31
C ALA A 244 6.57 4.56 11.21
N ILE A 245 6.56 3.91 10.04
CA ILE A 245 5.83 2.65 9.85
C ILE A 245 6.87 1.58 9.55
N THR A 246 6.92 0.54 10.37
CA THR A 246 7.84 -0.59 10.22
C THR A 246 7.09 -1.91 10.14
N GLU A 247 7.58 -2.81 9.30
CA GLU A 247 7.01 -4.14 9.11
C GLU A 247 8.07 -5.20 9.42
N THR A 248 7.68 -6.23 10.16
CA THR A 248 8.51 -7.40 10.41
C THR A 248 7.75 -8.64 9.99
N LYS A 249 8.33 -9.44 9.12
CA LYS A 249 7.80 -10.73 8.68
C LYS A 249 8.57 -11.86 9.35
N LYS A 250 7.87 -12.82 9.94
CA LYS A 250 8.45 -13.97 10.63
C LYS A 250 7.74 -15.24 10.22
N ASP A 251 8.47 -16.13 9.63
CA ASP A 251 8.02 -17.50 9.34
C ASP A 251 8.23 -18.40 10.59
N GLU A 252 7.70 -17.96 11.72
CA GLU A 252 7.75 -18.72 12.97
C GLU A 252 6.39 -19.38 13.20
N HIS A 253 6.39 -20.68 13.52
CA HIS A 253 5.18 -21.34 13.98
C HIS A 253 4.80 -20.82 15.37
N SER A 254 3.65 -20.19 15.46
CA SER A 254 3.04 -19.75 16.70
C SER A 254 1.91 -20.72 17.12
N ALA A 255 1.20 -20.40 18.20
CA ALA A 255 -0.03 -21.13 18.54
C ALA A 255 -1.16 -20.94 17.53
N TYR A 256 -1.00 -20.02 16.59
CA TYR A 256 -1.94 -19.66 15.53
C TYR A 256 -1.26 -19.80 14.18
N GLU A 257 -1.98 -20.24 13.13
CA GLU A 257 -1.47 -20.33 11.76
C GLU A 257 -1.01 -18.97 11.22
N SER A 258 -1.74 -17.92 11.59
CA SER A 258 -1.42 -16.54 11.23
C SER A 258 -1.70 -15.62 12.42
N TYR A 259 -0.80 -14.66 12.64
CA TYR A 259 -0.89 -13.74 13.74
C TYR A 259 -0.37 -12.35 13.32
N ILE A 260 -1.12 -11.31 13.67
CA ILE A 260 -0.73 -9.93 13.42
C ILE A 260 -0.61 -9.21 14.75
N ARG A 261 0.50 -8.51 14.97
CA ARG A 261 0.72 -7.67 16.14
C ARG A 261 0.99 -6.24 15.71
N ILE A 262 0.29 -5.30 16.30
CA ILE A 262 0.50 -3.87 16.15
C ILE A 262 1.14 -3.34 17.43
N ASN A 263 2.26 -2.67 17.28
CA ASN A 263 2.96 -2.02 18.38
C ASN A 263 2.97 -0.51 18.12
N LEU A 264 2.45 0.28 19.06
CA LEU A 264 2.63 1.73 19.09
C LEU A 264 3.78 2.04 20.03
N VAL A 265 4.80 2.71 19.54
CA VAL A 265 6.06 2.94 20.26
C VAL A 265 6.29 4.43 20.39
N SER A 266 6.50 4.90 21.62
CA SER A 266 7.01 6.24 21.94
C SER A 266 8.26 6.13 22.78
N LYS A 267 8.91 7.25 23.05
CA LYS A 267 10.09 7.32 23.94
C LYS A 267 9.77 6.90 25.39
N LYS A 268 8.51 6.98 25.81
CA LYS A 268 8.08 6.76 27.19
C LYS A 268 7.26 5.50 27.38
N GLU A 269 6.49 5.13 26.35
CA GLU A 269 5.47 4.09 26.47
C GLU A 269 5.48 3.20 25.21
N LYS A 270 5.11 1.96 25.40
CA LYS A 270 4.86 1.01 24.33
C LYS A 270 3.52 0.35 24.59
N PHE A 271 2.66 0.32 23.57
CA PHE A 271 1.42 -0.45 23.60
C PHE A 271 1.49 -1.52 22.51
N SER A 272 1.05 -2.73 22.83
CA SER A 272 1.06 -3.86 21.91
C SER A 272 -0.27 -4.58 21.92
N ILE A 273 -0.84 -4.83 20.75
CA ILE A 273 -2.05 -5.64 20.58
C ILE A 273 -1.85 -6.62 19.45
N GLY A 274 -2.27 -7.86 19.67
CA GLY A 274 -2.19 -8.91 18.67
C GLY A 274 -3.51 -9.61 18.45
N GLY A 275 -3.74 -10.02 17.21
CA GLY A 275 -4.95 -10.71 16.81
C GLY A 275 -4.73 -11.69 15.67
N THR A 276 -5.72 -12.53 15.46
CA THR A 276 -5.76 -13.54 14.43
C THR A 276 -7.17 -13.75 13.91
N ILE A 277 -7.32 -14.57 12.88
CA ILE A 277 -8.60 -15.03 12.37
C ILE A 277 -8.77 -16.49 12.80
N PHE A 278 -9.89 -16.79 13.44
CA PHE A 278 -10.22 -18.16 13.85
C PHE A 278 -10.86 -18.94 12.68
N SER A 279 -11.00 -20.24 12.82
CA SER A 279 -11.57 -21.12 11.80
C SER A 279 -13.03 -20.78 11.43
N ASP A 280 -13.73 -20.01 12.26
CA ASP A 280 -15.06 -19.44 11.96
C ASP A 280 -15.00 -18.18 11.07
N GLY A 281 -13.80 -17.78 10.64
CA GLY A 281 -13.56 -16.58 9.84
C GLY A 281 -13.65 -15.27 10.63
N GLN A 282 -13.84 -15.33 11.95
CA GLN A 282 -14.01 -14.16 12.78
C GLN A 282 -12.70 -13.67 13.40
N PRO A 283 -12.47 -12.35 13.42
CA PRO A 283 -11.33 -11.75 14.09
C PRO A 283 -11.39 -11.93 15.62
N ARG A 284 -10.25 -12.21 16.23
CA ARG A 284 -10.08 -12.28 17.69
C ARG A 284 -8.83 -11.52 18.10
N ILE A 285 -8.96 -10.75 19.17
CA ILE A 285 -7.80 -10.28 19.96
C ILE A 285 -7.30 -11.47 20.75
N VAL A 286 -6.01 -11.74 20.68
CA VAL A 286 -5.40 -12.88 21.39
C VAL A 286 -4.29 -12.47 22.36
N GLN A 287 -3.82 -11.23 22.27
CA GLN A 287 -2.82 -10.71 23.21
C GLN A 287 -2.90 -9.17 23.30
N ILE A 288 -2.75 -8.63 24.51
CA ILE A 288 -2.57 -7.18 24.74
C ILE A 288 -1.44 -7.01 25.75
N ASN A 289 -0.42 -6.20 25.42
CA ASN A 289 0.75 -5.92 26.25
C ASN A 289 1.41 -7.20 26.83
N GLY A 290 1.48 -8.26 26.00
CA GLY A 290 2.03 -9.55 26.42
C GLY A 290 1.11 -10.43 27.25
N ILE A 291 -0.08 -9.96 27.60
CA ILE A 291 -1.09 -10.74 28.33
C ILE A 291 -1.98 -11.44 27.31
N ASN A 292 -2.04 -12.77 27.39
CA ASN A 292 -2.89 -13.59 26.54
C ASN A 292 -4.33 -13.53 27.00
N LEU A 293 -5.25 -13.37 26.06
CA LEU A 293 -6.70 -13.44 26.24
C LEU A 293 -7.34 -13.79 24.89
N GLU A 294 -8.59 -14.20 24.89
CA GLU A 294 -9.34 -14.40 23.65
C GLU A 294 -10.62 -13.55 23.72
N ALA A 295 -10.71 -12.56 22.83
CA ALA A 295 -11.86 -11.67 22.82
C ALA A 295 -12.27 -11.32 21.37
N GLY A 296 -13.56 -11.41 21.10
CA GLY A 296 -14.16 -10.79 19.93
C GLY A 296 -14.32 -9.29 20.14
N LEU A 297 -14.23 -8.51 19.07
CA LEU A 297 -14.52 -7.09 19.11
C LEU A 297 -16.05 -6.85 19.06
N MET A 298 -16.53 -5.94 19.89
CA MET A 298 -17.92 -5.53 19.97
C MET A 298 -18.04 -4.01 19.81
N PRO A 299 -19.20 -3.50 19.38
CA PRO A 299 -19.39 -2.05 19.15
C PRO A 299 -19.02 -1.17 20.35
N ASN A 300 -19.32 -1.64 21.57
CA ASN A 300 -18.97 -0.93 22.80
C ASN A 300 -18.22 -1.87 23.72
N MET A 301 -17.07 -1.48 24.19
CA MET A 301 -16.26 -2.28 25.09
C MET A 301 -15.66 -1.42 26.20
N LEU A 302 -15.40 -2.05 27.35
CA LEU A 302 -14.57 -1.50 28.41
C LEU A 302 -13.24 -2.24 28.43
N TYR A 303 -12.16 -1.49 28.41
CA TYR A 303 -10.82 -1.96 28.70
C TYR A 303 -10.44 -1.56 30.11
N VAL A 304 -10.15 -2.53 30.97
CA VAL A 304 -9.79 -2.33 32.37
C VAL A 304 -8.48 -3.02 32.64
N THR A 305 -7.49 -2.31 33.16
CA THR A 305 -6.28 -2.91 33.73
C THR A 305 -6.36 -2.83 35.24
N ASN A 306 -5.96 -3.91 35.94
CA ASN A 306 -6.13 -4.04 37.38
C ASN A 306 -5.04 -4.90 38.00
N LYS A 307 -4.93 -4.82 39.34
CA LYS A 307 -4.23 -5.83 40.15
C LYS A 307 -5.12 -7.05 40.31
N ASP A 308 -4.56 -8.24 40.10
CA ASP A 308 -5.28 -9.53 40.16
C ASP A 308 -5.64 -9.88 41.62
N VAL A 309 -6.70 -9.26 42.10
CA VAL A 309 -7.25 -9.49 43.44
C VAL A 309 -8.73 -9.89 43.41
N PRO A 310 -9.22 -10.68 44.33
CA PRO A 310 -10.63 -11.07 44.38
C PRO A 310 -11.57 -9.87 44.48
N GLY A 311 -12.75 -9.98 43.83
CA GLY A 311 -13.84 -9.01 43.95
C GLY A 311 -14.05 -8.11 42.75
N LEU A 312 -13.07 -7.93 41.88
CA LEU A 312 -13.17 -7.02 40.70
C LEU A 312 -14.40 -7.32 39.83
N ILE A 313 -14.62 -8.58 39.44
CA ILE A 313 -15.72 -8.97 38.55
C ILE A 313 -17.08 -8.63 39.20
N GLY A 314 -17.22 -8.90 40.51
CA GLY A 314 -18.44 -8.58 41.24
C GLY A 314 -18.69 -7.07 41.32
N SER A 315 -17.66 -6.27 41.61
CA SER A 315 -17.75 -4.81 41.64
C SER A 315 -18.09 -4.21 40.28
N LEU A 316 -17.45 -4.65 39.21
CA LEU A 316 -17.77 -4.22 37.85
C LEU A 316 -19.19 -4.59 37.44
N GLY A 317 -19.62 -5.84 37.78
CA GLY A 317 -20.98 -6.30 37.49
C GLY A 317 -22.04 -5.46 38.20
N ASN A 318 -21.83 -5.09 39.47
CA ASN A 318 -22.73 -4.23 40.21
C ASN A 318 -22.81 -2.83 39.62
N ILE A 319 -21.66 -2.18 39.38
CA ILE A 319 -21.63 -0.82 38.80
C ILE A 319 -22.35 -0.79 37.44
N LEU A 320 -22.07 -1.74 36.56
CA LEU A 320 -22.74 -1.80 35.25
C LEU A 320 -24.24 -2.14 35.35
N GLY A 321 -24.60 -3.04 36.28
CA GLY A 321 -25.99 -3.42 36.55
C GLY A 321 -26.83 -2.27 37.11
N ASP A 322 -26.31 -1.48 38.04
CA ASP A 322 -26.97 -0.29 38.59
C ASP A 322 -27.29 0.75 37.52
N GLU A 323 -26.42 0.87 36.52
CA GLU A 323 -26.58 1.73 35.36
C GLU A 323 -27.36 1.07 34.20
N LYS A 324 -27.92 -0.12 34.43
CA LYS A 324 -28.68 -0.90 33.44
C LYS A 324 -27.90 -1.14 32.14
N ILE A 325 -26.60 -1.40 32.27
CA ILE A 325 -25.71 -1.79 31.21
C ILE A 325 -25.51 -3.30 31.27
N ASN A 326 -25.96 -4.01 30.24
CA ASN A 326 -25.79 -5.46 30.18
C ASN A 326 -24.39 -5.80 29.66
N ILE A 327 -23.79 -6.82 30.29
CA ILE A 327 -22.48 -7.40 29.89
C ILE A 327 -22.77 -8.51 28.90
N ALA A 328 -22.33 -8.32 27.66
CA ALA A 328 -22.47 -9.29 26.59
C ALA A 328 -21.27 -10.27 26.51
N SER A 329 -20.08 -9.82 26.88
CA SER A 329 -18.90 -10.67 27.00
C SER A 329 -17.97 -10.17 28.12
N PHE A 330 -17.25 -11.08 28.75
CA PHE A 330 -16.27 -10.75 29.77
C PHE A 330 -15.04 -11.62 29.61
N ASN A 331 -13.95 -11.02 29.13
CA ASN A 331 -12.70 -11.70 28.85
C ASN A 331 -11.62 -11.19 29.78
N LEU A 332 -10.99 -12.10 30.54
CA LEU A 332 -9.97 -11.77 31.53
C LEU A 332 -8.63 -12.37 31.11
N GLY A 333 -7.60 -11.56 31.12
CA GLY A 333 -6.21 -11.99 30.94
C GLY A 333 -5.39 -11.64 32.16
N ARG A 334 -4.40 -12.48 32.53
CA ARG A 334 -3.48 -12.22 33.65
C ARG A 334 -2.10 -12.79 33.41
N THR A 335 -1.09 -12.14 33.98
CA THR A 335 0.31 -12.63 33.95
C THR A 335 0.60 -13.63 35.07
N GLY A 336 -0.22 -13.68 36.12
CA GLY A 336 -0.12 -14.56 37.27
C GLY A 336 -0.84 -14.00 38.48
N PRO A 337 -1.01 -14.81 39.55
CA PRO A 337 -1.69 -14.38 40.78
C PRO A 337 -1.03 -13.13 41.40
N LEU A 338 -1.84 -12.17 41.82
CA LEU A 338 -1.43 -10.89 42.42
C LEU A 338 -0.54 -9.99 41.53
N LYS A 339 -0.47 -10.30 40.25
CA LYS A 339 0.24 -9.49 39.25
C LYS A 339 -0.74 -8.63 38.45
N ASP A 340 -0.27 -8.13 37.32
CA ASP A 340 -1.10 -7.32 36.42
C ASP A 340 -2.11 -8.22 35.70
N ALA A 341 -3.33 -7.75 35.65
CA ALA A 341 -4.43 -8.37 34.95
C ALA A 341 -5.17 -7.34 34.11
N MET A 342 -5.96 -7.80 33.15
CA MET A 342 -6.84 -6.95 32.38
C MET A 342 -8.16 -7.65 32.11
N ALA A 343 -9.20 -6.85 32.02
CA ALA A 343 -10.52 -7.28 31.56
C ALA A 343 -10.89 -6.50 30.28
N LEU A 344 -11.39 -7.24 29.31
CA LEU A 344 -12.02 -6.69 28.11
C LEU A 344 -13.49 -7.11 28.12
N ILE A 345 -14.37 -6.13 28.30
CA ILE A 345 -15.79 -6.34 28.57
C ILE A 345 -16.60 -5.76 27.44
N GLY A 346 -17.34 -6.60 26.71
CA GLY A 346 -18.31 -6.17 25.72
C GLY A 346 -19.63 -5.80 26.37
N VAL A 347 -20.20 -4.67 26.01
CA VAL A 347 -21.44 -4.14 26.58
C VAL A 347 -22.43 -3.73 25.51
N ASP A 348 -23.75 -3.77 25.82
CA ASP A 348 -24.82 -3.52 24.85
C ASP A 348 -24.95 -2.04 24.45
N LYS A 349 -24.43 -1.13 25.25
CA LYS A 349 -24.48 0.32 24.99
C LYS A 349 -23.22 1.03 25.44
N ALA A 350 -22.96 2.19 24.87
CA ALA A 350 -21.83 3.01 25.24
C ALA A 350 -21.84 3.36 26.74
N VAL A 351 -20.67 3.25 27.37
CA VAL A 351 -20.46 3.56 28.77
C VAL A 351 -20.16 5.05 28.94
N ASN A 352 -20.93 5.73 29.77
CA ASN A 352 -20.76 7.15 30.02
C ASN A 352 -19.62 7.44 31.02
N GLU A 353 -19.20 8.71 31.09
CA GLU A 353 -18.10 9.14 31.95
C GLU A 353 -18.35 8.90 33.45
N ASN A 354 -19.60 8.88 33.91
CA ASN A 354 -19.90 8.65 35.33
C ASN A 354 -19.56 7.20 35.71
N VAL A 355 -19.91 6.24 34.84
CA VAL A 355 -19.58 4.82 35.07
C VAL A 355 -18.06 4.63 35.04
N ILE A 356 -17.36 5.28 34.10
CA ILE A 356 -15.88 5.23 34.05
C ILE A 356 -15.30 5.71 35.40
N LYS A 357 -15.76 6.85 35.91
CA LYS A 357 -15.30 7.38 37.19
C LYS A 357 -15.62 6.48 38.38
N GLU A 358 -16.76 5.78 38.36
CA GLU A 358 -17.08 4.82 39.44
C GLU A 358 -16.17 3.58 39.36
N VAL A 359 -15.85 3.11 38.17
CA VAL A 359 -14.90 2.00 37.99
C VAL A 359 -13.48 2.42 38.41
N GLU A 360 -13.07 3.66 38.10
CA GLU A 360 -11.76 4.20 38.53
C GLU A 360 -11.57 4.28 40.05
N LYS A 361 -12.66 4.36 40.83
CA LYS A 361 -12.60 4.39 42.29
C LYS A 361 -12.31 3.04 42.91
N LEU A 362 -12.40 1.94 42.16
CA LEU A 362 -12.09 0.62 42.70
C LEU A 362 -10.58 0.50 42.95
N ASP A 363 -10.18 0.17 44.18
CA ASP A 363 -8.78 0.12 44.63
C ASP A 363 -7.87 -0.78 43.78
N SER A 364 -8.45 -1.80 43.14
CA SER A 364 -7.71 -2.72 42.27
C SER A 364 -7.54 -2.23 40.85
N VAL A 365 -8.30 -1.23 40.42
CA VAL A 365 -8.26 -0.72 39.05
C VAL A 365 -7.07 0.21 38.87
N VAL A 366 -6.31 0.01 37.80
CA VAL A 366 -5.17 0.86 37.43
C VAL A 366 -5.58 1.82 36.30
N GLN A 367 -6.36 1.33 35.37
CA GLN A 367 -6.87 2.13 34.25
C GLN A 367 -8.21 1.56 33.78
N VAL A 368 -9.10 2.46 33.35
CA VAL A 368 -10.30 2.08 32.59
C VAL A 368 -10.47 3.00 31.40
N LYS A 369 -10.89 2.42 30.27
CA LYS A 369 -11.23 3.14 29.04
C LYS A 369 -12.47 2.56 28.39
N SER A 370 -13.35 3.44 27.93
CA SER A 370 -14.44 3.06 27.04
C SER A 370 -13.91 3.05 25.59
N LEU A 371 -14.15 1.98 24.89
CA LEU A 371 -13.75 1.79 23.50
C LEU A 371 -15.00 1.64 22.63
N ASN A 372 -15.00 2.32 21.49
CA ASN A 372 -16.11 2.31 20.55
C ASN A 372 -15.62 1.87 19.18
N PHE A 373 -16.34 0.94 18.57
CA PHE A 373 -16.02 0.39 17.26
C PHE A 373 -17.24 0.49 16.35
N ASN A 374 -17.06 1.08 15.18
CA ASN A 374 -18.05 1.03 14.10
C ASN A 374 -17.95 -0.35 13.42
N ILE A 375 -18.46 -1.39 14.06
CA ILE A 375 -18.50 -2.74 13.49
C ILE A 375 -19.84 -2.86 12.74
N ILE A 376 -19.75 -2.77 11.40
CA ILE A 376 -20.85 -3.07 10.47
C ILE A 376 -20.68 -4.48 9.94
#